data_3ab5baa5ea4b799ee102c519024d29e1
#
_entry.id   3ab5baa5ea4b799ee102c519024d29e1
#
_cell.length_a   1.000
_cell.length_b   1.000
_cell.length_c   1.000
_cell.angle_alpha   90.00
_cell.angle_beta   90.00
_cell.angle_gamma   90.00
#
_symmetry.space_group_name_H-M   'P 1'
#
loop_
_entity.id
_entity.type
_entity.pdbx_description
1 polymer ?
#
loop_
_entity_poly.entity_id
_entity_poly.type
_entity_poly.pdbx_seq_one_letter_code
_entity_poly.pdbx_strand_id
1 'polypeptide(L)'
;MSEKTLVTWHDQTVQRPRGAVVWFTGLSGSGKSTVANCVDAKLHEMGAGSFVLDGDNIRHGLNASREILSPVFGDEFANRFGLGFAPEDRTENIRRIGCVAEIFCSSGTLALTAFVSPYRKDRDLVRETVNGSGDKQTSDFIEVFVDTPIEICEERDPKGLYKKARAGEIKGFTGIDAPYEAPQNPEIHLDGAKPVEEIAQQTIDFLKSIGKLG
;
A
#
# COMPACT_ATOMS: atom_id res chain seq x y z
N MET A 1 -28.67 -19.64 -6.95
CA MET A 1 -27.19 -19.57 -6.94
C MET A 1 -26.79 -19.71 -5.48
N SER A 2 -26.10 -20.80 -5.10
CA SER A 2 -25.75 -21.08 -3.72
C SER A 2 -24.67 -20.07 -3.28
N GLU A 3 -24.97 -19.32 -2.22
CA GLU A 3 -23.95 -18.58 -1.49
C GLU A 3 -22.83 -19.56 -1.11
N LYS A 4 -21.64 -19.32 -1.64
CA LYS A 4 -20.43 -19.96 -1.14
C LYS A 4 -20.14 -19.34 0.22
N THR A 5 -20.67 -19.93 1.27
CA THR A 5 -20.22 -19.63 2.64
C THR A 5 -18.74 -20.00 2.71
N LEU A 6 -17.89 -19.00 2.85
CA LEU A 6 -16.47 -19.22 3.13
C LEU A 6 -16.41 -19.81 4.54
N VAL A 7 -16.26 -21.13 4.63
CA VAL A 7 -16.05 -21.79 5.91
C VAL A 7 -14.63 -21.44 6.36
N THR A 8 -14.48 -20.49 7.26
CA THR A 8 -13.22 -20.29 7.97
C THR A 8 -13.08 -21.38 9.01
N TRP A 9 -11.90 -21.99 9.11
CA TRP A 9 -11.62 -23.07 10.06
C TRP A 9 -11.76 -22.65 11.53
N HIS A 10 -11.84 -21.35 11.78
CA HIS A 10 -12.03 -20.75 13.08
C HIS A 10 -13.05 -19.61 12.99
N ASP A 11 -14.23 -19.83 13.53
CA ASP A 11 -15.16 -18.74 13.78
C ASP A 11 -14.50 -17.78 14.80
N GLN A 12 -14.26 -16.55 14.39
CA GLN A 12 -13.83 -15.53 15.32
C GLN A 12 -15.02 -15.22 16.26
N THR A 13 -14.95 -15.75 17.47
CA THR A 13 -16.00 -15.56 18.49
C THR A 13 -16.07 -14.12 18.99
N VAL A 14 -15.02 -13.32 18.78
CA VAL A 14 -14.97 -11.91 19.18
C VAL A 14 -15.15 -11.04 17.95
N GLN A 15 -16.34 -10.46 17.82
CA GLN A 15 -16.56 -9.39 16.83
C GLN A 15 -15.86 -8.11 17.31
N ARG A 16 -14.93 -7.63 16.54
CA ARG A 16 -14.26 -6.34 16.75
C ARG A 16 -14.74 -5.34 15.70
N PRO A 17 -14.85 -4.05 16.06
CA PRO A 17 -14.99 -3.03 15.03
C PRO A 17 -13.84 -3.16 14.02
N ARG A 18 -14.15 -3.14 12.75
CA ARG A 18 -13.11 -3.19 11.71
C ARG A 18 -12.36 -1.87 11.69
N GLY A 19 -11.04 -1.94 11.49
CA GLY A 19 -10.21 -0.79 11.20
C GLY A 19 -10.45 -0.27 9.78
N ALA A 20 -9.38 0.16 9.12
CA ALA A 20 -9.39 0.50 7.71
C ALA A 20 -8.02 0.21 7.09
N VAL A 21 -8.00 0.05 5.77
CA VAL A 21 -6.79 0.05 4.95
C VAL A 21 -6.68 1.42 4.30
N VAL A 22 -5.67 2.20 4.69
CA VAL A 22 -5.34 3.48 4.06
C VAL A 22 -4.22 3.23 3.07
N TRP A 23 -4.59 3.15 1.78
CA TRP A 23 -3.71 2.71 0.71
C TRP A 23 -3.07 3.88 -0.02
N PHE A 24 -1.86 4.28 0.41
CA PHE A 24 -1.09 5.33 -0.26
C PHE A 24 -0.45 4.80 -1.54
N THR A 25 -0.82 5.37 -2.69
CA THR A 25 -0.26 5.08 -4.01
C THR A 25 0.32 6.34 -4.64
N GLY A 26 1.24 6.20 -5.60
CA GLY A 26 1.91 7.30 -6.29
C GLY A 26 3.31 6.90 -6.75
N LEU A 27 4.00 7.75 -7.50
CA LEU A 27 5.34 7.52 -8.03
C LEU A 27 6.39 7.29 -6.93
N SER A 28 7.51 6.67 -7.25
CA SER A 28 8.68 6.69 -6.36
C SER A 28 9.06 8.14 -6.05
N GLY A 29 9.46 8.45 -4.82
CA GLY A 29 9.78 9.85 -4.44
C GLY A 29 8.58 10.77 -4.25
N SER A 30 7.32 10.31 -4.45
CA SER A 30 6.13 11.16 -4.28
C SER A 30 5.84 11.56 -2.83
N GLY A 31 6.47 10.93 -1.84
CA GLY A 31 6.28 11.25 -0.43
C GLY A 31 5.36 10.29 0.34
N LYS A 32 4.88 9.19 -0.27
CA LYS A 32 3.97 8.23 0.38
C LYS A 32 4.39 7.79 1.77
N SER A 33 5.60 7.28 1.91
CA SER A 33 6.13 6.80 3.20
C SER A 33 6.22 7.92 4.24
N THR A 34 6.60 9.12 3.80
CA THR A 34 6.68 10.29 4.68
C THR A 34 5.31 10.68 5.20
N VAL A 35 4.31 10.73 4.31
CA VAL A 35 2.92 11.02 4.69
C VAL A 35 2.35 9.92 5.58
N ALA A 36 2.54 8.65 5.21
CA ALA A 36 2.06 7.53 6.01
C ALA A 36 2.62 7.54 7.44
N ASN A 37 3.92 7.80 7.59
CA ASN A 37 4.55 7.92 8.92
C ASN A 37 4.04 9.14 9.70
N CYS A 38 3.80 10.27 9.05
CA CYS A 38 3.22 11.45 9.70
C CYS A 38 1.78 11.18 10.16
N VAL A 39 0.98 10.48 9.35
CA VAL A 39 -0.37 10.03 9.73
C VAL A 39 -0.30 9.06 10.91
N ASP A 40 0.61 8.09 10.88
CA ASP A 40 0.82 7.12 11.96
C ASP A 40 1.14 7.81 13.29
N ALA A 41 2.06 8.77 13.28
CA ALA A 41 2.40 9.55 14.46
C ALA A 41 1.18 10.29 15.05
N LYS A 42 0.38 10.97 14.20
CA LYS A 42 -0.84 11.65 14.62
C LYS A 42 -1.90 10.68 15.18
N LEU A 43 -2.06 9.52 14.57
CA LEU A 43 -2.95 8.46 15.06
C LEU A 43 -2.52 7.95 16.43
N HIS A 44 -1.22 7.73 16.61
CA HIS A 44 -0.66 7.33 17.90
C HIS A 44 -0.90 8.36 19.00
N GLU A 45 -0.71 9.66 18.71
CA GLU A 45 -1.02 10.76 19.64
C GLU A 45 -2.50 10.80 20.03
N MET A 46 -3.38 10.36 19.13
CA MET A 46 -4.83 10.25 19.37
C MET A 46 -5.23 8.95 20.07
N GLY A 47 -4.29 8.05 20.35
CA GLY A 47 -4.56 6.74 20.96
C GLY A 47 -5.19 5.73 19.99
N ALA A 48 -5.18 5.99 18.69
CA ALA A 48 -5.69 5.07 17.67
C ALA A 48 -4.62 4.03 17.27
N GLY A 49 -5.02 2.77 17.16
CA GLY A 49 -4.13 1.69 16.72
C GLY A 49 -3.88 1.76 15.22
N SER A 50 -2.64 1.96 14.81
CA SER A 50 -2.21 1.96 13.41
C SER A 50 -0.92 1.17 13.21
N PHE A 51 -0.64 0.79 11.95
CA PHE A 51 0.60 0.14 11.56
C PHE A 51 0.98 0.49 10.12
N VAL A 52 2.23 0.91 9.91
CA VAL A 52 2.74 1.25 8.58
C VAL A 52 3.34 0.02 7.90
N LEU A 53 2.77 -0.34 6.76
CA LEU A 53 3.31 -1.34 5.84
C LEU A 53 4.03 -0.60 4.70
N ASP A 54 5.35 -0.45 4.82
CA ASP A 54 6.18 0.23 3.83
C ASP A 54 6.84 -0.75 2.86
N GLY A 55 6.99 -0.33 1.59
CA GLY A 55 7.53 -1.16 0.52
C GLY A 55 8.93 -1.69 0.78
N ASP A 56 9.77 -0.91 1.44
CA ASP A 56 11.15 -1.32 1.72
C ASP A 56 11.18 -2.41 2.80
N ASN A 57 10.46 -2.21 3.90
CA ASN A 57 10.41 -3.19 4.98
C ASN A 57 9.82 -4.52 4.52
N ILE A 58 8.74 -4.49 3.75
CA ILE A 58 8.06 -5.69 3.24
C ILE A 58 8.95 -6.46 2.27
N ARG A 59 9.75 -5.78 1.45
CA ARG A 59 10.66 -6.42 0.49
C ARG A 59 11.89 -7.05 1.14
N HIS A 60 12.19 -6.76 2.40
CA HIS A 60 13.25 -7.44 3.15
C HIS A 60 12.74 -8.70 3.89
N GLY A 61 11.43 -8.91 3.97
CA GLY A 61 10.81 -10.05 4.66
C GLY A 61 9.79 -10.77 3.80
N LEU A 62 8.52 -10.42 3.97
CA LEU A 62 7.37 -11.11 3.34
C LEU A 62 7.50 -11.24 1.81
N ASN A 63 8.02 -10.21 1.16
CA ASN A 63 8.18 -10.12 -0.29
C ASN A 63 9.66 -10.01 -0.68
N ALA A 64 10.53 -10.75 0.04
CA ALA A 64 11.96 -10.75 -0.19
C ALA A 64 12.31 -11.15 -1.63
N SER A 65 13.37 -10.54 -2.15
CA SER A 65 13.88 -10.85 -3.48
C SER A 65 14.65 -12.18 -3.50
N ARG A 66 14.95 -12.67 -4.71
CA ARG A 66 15.76 -13.87 -4.88
C ARG A 66 17.14 -13.74 -4.24
N GLU A 67 17.75 -12.57 -4.36
CA GLU A 67 19.06 -12.25 -3.81
C GLU A 67 19.08 -12.31 -2.28
N ILE A 68 17.96 -11.98 -1.63
CA ILE A 68 17.81 -12.07 -0.17
C ILE A 68 17.56 -13.51 0.27
N LEU A 69 16.78 -14.27 -0.50
CA LEU A 69 16.40 -15.64 -0.13
C LEU A 69 17.47 -16.67 -0.43
N SER A 70 18.24 -16.52 -1.52
CA SER A 70 19.19 -17.51 -1.99
C SER A 70 20.27 -17.88 -0.94
N PRO A 71 20.90 -16.93 -0.23
CA PRO A 71 21.89 -17.25 0.80
C PRO A 71 21.34 -18.05 1.99
N VAL A 72 20.02 -17.97 2.24
CA VAL A 72 19.37 -18.58 3.41
C VAL A 72 18.73 -19.92 3.06
N PHE A 73 18.04 -19.98 1.91
CA PHE A 73 17.19 -21.13 1.54
C PHE A 73 17.64 -21.86 0.27
N GLY A 74 18.70 -21.39 -0.40
CA GLY A 74 19.19 -21.90 -1.67
C GLY A 74 18.43 -21.39 -2.90
N ASP A 75 19.05 -21.56 -4.08
CA ASP A 75 18.59 -20.96 -5.33
C ASP A 75 17.25 -21.50 -5.80
N GLU A 76 16.97 -22.78 -5.61
CA GLU A 76 15.69 -23.38 -6.01
C GLU A 76 14.51 -22.71 -5.28
N PHE A 77 14.63 -22.58 -3.96
CA PHE A 77 13.62 -21.88 -3.15
C PHE A 77 13.49 -20.41 -3.53
N ALA A 78 14.63 -19.72 -3.69
CA ALA A 78 14.69 -18.31 -4.03
C ALA A 78 14.05 -18.02 -5.41
N ASN A 79 14.30 -18.87 -6.40
CA ASN A 79 13.70 -18.76 -7.72
C ASN A 79 12.18 -18.97 -7.72
N ARG A 80 11.68 -19.83 -6.82
CA ARG A 80 10.25 -20.13 -6.72
C ARG A 80 9.45 -19.08 -5.96
N PHE A 81 10.01 -18.50 -4.89
CA PHE A 81 9.27 -17.67 -3.95
C PHE A 81 9.73 -16.21 -3.90
N GLY A 82 10.93 -15.90 -4.38
CA GLY A 82 11.47 -14.55 -4.39
C GLY A 82 10.77 -13.66 -5.43
N LEU A 83 10.47 -12.42 -5.06
CA LEU A 83 9.81 -11.46 -5.93
C LEU A 83 10.80 -10.42 -6.46
N GLY A 84 10.80 -10.25 -7.79
CA GLY A 84 11.52 -9.20 -8.50
C GLY A 84 10.66 -7.96 -8.76
N PHE A 85 10.88 -7.37 -9.95
CA PHE A 85 10.18 -6.19 -10.43
C PHE A 85 9.49 -6.39 -11.78
N ALA A 86 9.40 -7.63 -12.27
CA ALA A 86 8.58 -7.96 -13.44
C ALA A 86 7.10 -7.62 -13.17
N PRO A 87 6.28 -7.42 -14.20
CA PRO A 87 4.86 -7.09 -14.00
C PRO A 87 4.13 -8.07 -13.07
N GLU A 88 4.38 -9.37 -13.21
CA GLU A 88 3.77 -10.43 -12.41
C GLU A 88 4.24 -10.36 -10.95
N ASP A 89 5.55 -10.10 -10.73
CA ASP A 89 6.11 -9.92 -9.39
C ASP A 89 5.49 -8.72 -8.67
N ARG A 90 5.22 -7.65 -9.41
CA ARG A 90 4.54 -6.45 -8.87
C ARG A 90 3.11 -6.77 -8.47
N THR A 91 2.36 -7.45 -9.34
CA THR A 91 0.99 -7.89 -9.04
C THR A 91 0.95 -8.79 -7.80
N GLU A 92 1.85 -9.78 -7.72
CA GLU A 92 1.93 -10.67 -6.55
C GLU A 92 2.36 -9.93 -5.28
N ASN A 93 3.29 -8.97 -5.39
CA ASN A 93 3.67 -8.10 -4.27
C ASN A 93 2.44 -7.37 -3.71
N ILE A 94 1.63 -6.73 -4.56
CA ILE A 94 0.45 -5.99 -4.15
C ILE A 94 -0.62 -6.93 -3.58
N ARG A 95 -0.82 -8.11 -4.18
CA ARG A 95 -1.76 -9.12 -3.68
C ARG A 95 -1.41 -9.56 -2.25
N ARG A 96 -0.13 -9.90 -1.98
CA ARG A 96 0.31 -10.32 -0.63
C ARG A 96 0.11 -9.21 0.40
N ILE A 97 0.46 -7.97 0.03
CA ILE A 97 0.28 -6.81 0.92
C ILE A 97 -1.21 -6.58 1.21
N GLY A 98 -2.06 -6.68 0.19
CA GLY A 98 -3.50 -6.55 0.34
C GLY A 98 -4.08 -7.54 1.36
N CYS A 99 -3.65 -8.81 1.30
CA CYS A 99 -4.07 -9.83 2.28
C CYS A 99 -3.59 -9.50 3.70
N VAL A 100 -2.36 -9.01 3.86
CA VAL A 100 -1.84 -8.62 5.19
C VAL A 100 -2.57 -7.38 5.72
N ALA A 101 -2.80 -6.38 4.88
CA ALA A 101 -3.53 -5.17 5.24
C ALA A 101 -4.98 -5.50 5.66
N GLU A 102 -5.62 -6.47 5.00
CA GLU A 102 -6.96 -6.96 5.38
C GLU A 102 -6.95 -7.60 6.78
N ILE A 103 -5.93 -8.39 7.12
CA ILE A 103 -5.79 -8.99 8.47
C ILE A 103 -5.70 -7.88 9.53
N PHE A 104 -4.91 -6.84 9.31
CA PHE A 104 -4.84 -5.68 10.21
C PHE A 104 -6.20 -4.98 10.33
N CYS A 105 -6.87 -4.73 9.20
CA CYS A 105 -8.20 -4.13 9.17
C CYS A 105 -9.20 -4.97 9.98
N SER A 106 -9.22 -6.28 9.79
CA SER A 106 -10.08 -7.22 10.53
C SER A 106 -9.77 -7.26 12.02
N SER A 107 -8.52 -6.96 12.43
CA SER A 107 -8.15 -6.86 13.84
C SER A 107 -8.60 -5.57 14.53
N GLY A 108 -9.13 -4.62 13.79
CA GLY A 108 -9.50 -3.28 14.29
C GLY A 108 -8.39 -2.25 14.16
N THR A 109 -7.30 -2.56 13.46
CA THR A 109 -6.13 -1.68 13.29
C THR A 109 -6.22 -0.92 11.96
N LEU A 110 -5.76 0.32 11.94
CA LEU A 110 -5.59 1.09 10.71
C LEU A 110 -4.29 0.66 10.01
N ALA A 111 -4.40 -0.04 8.89
CA ALA A 111 -3.26 -0.45 8.08
C ALA A 111 -2.89 0.68 7.10
N LEU A 112 -1.75 1.34 7.32
CA LEU A 112 -1.25 2.41 6.46
C LEU A 112 -0.26 1.81 5.47
N THR A 113 -0.63 1.64 4.20
CA THR A 113 0.22 0.99 3.21
C THR A 113 0.88 2.01 2.30
N ALA A 114 2.20 1.96 2.11
CA ALA A 114 2.94 2.91 1.28
C ALA A 114 3.68 2.20 0.13
N PHE A 115 3.00 2.04 -1.00
CA PHE A 115 3.52 1.34 -2.19
C PHE A 115 3.27 2.13 -3.46
N VAL A 116 4.14 1.99 -4.46
CA VAL A 116 3.90 2.56 -5.79
C VAL A 116 2.59 2.00 -6.37
N SER A 117 2.35 0.68 -6.25
CA SER A 117 1.15 -0.03 -6.74
C SER A 117 0.68 0.50 -8.10
N PRO A 118 1.48 0.29 -9.18
CA PRO A 118 1.34 1.06 -10.41
C PRO A 118 0.09 0.71 -11.22
N TYR A 119 -0.44 -0.50 -11.05
CA TYR A 119 -1.57 -0.99 -11.85
C TYR A 119 -2.89 -0.81 -11.10
N ARG A 120 -3.86 -0.18 -11.77
CA ARG A 120 -5.19 0.06 -11.21
C ARG A 120 -5.89 -1.25 -10.84
N LYS A 121 -5.84 -2.24 -11.74
CA LYS A 121 -6.42 -3.57 -11.52
C LYS A 121 -5.96 -4.24 -10.22
N ASP A 122 -4.68 -4.04 -9.83
CA ASP A 122 -4.14 -4.66 -8.61
C ASP A 122 -4.68 -3.95 -7.37
N ARG A 123 -4.84 -2.62 -7.41
CA ARG A 123 -5.44 -1.85 -6.32
C ARG A 123 -6.94 -2.14 -6.17
N ASP A 124 -7.64 -2.28 -7.29
CA ASP A 124 -9.06 -2.68 -7.32
C ASP A 124 -9.26 -4.06 -6.69
N LEU A 125 -8.38 -5.03 -7.01
CA LEU A 125 -8.41 -6.37 -6.40
C LEU A 125 -8.19 -6.31 -4.88
N VAL A 126 -7.29 -5.46 -4.39
CA VAL A 126 -7.11 -5.25 -2.95
C VAL A 126 -8.35 -4.62 -2.33
N ARG A 127 -8.94 -3.62 -2.98
CA ARG A 127 -10.20 -3.01 -2.55
C ARG A 127 -11.31 -4.05 -2.41
N GLU A 128 -11.46 -4.93 -3.39
CA GLU A 128 -12.42 -6.04 -3.32
C GLU A 128 -12.11 -7.01 -2.18
N THR A 129 -10.82 -7.32 -1.95
CA THR A 129 -10.38 -8.20 -0.87
C THR A 129 -10.74 -7.62 0.50
N VAL A 130 -10.48 -6.33 0.74
CA VAL A 130 -10.71 -5.64 2.01
C VAL A 130 -12.20 -5.43 2.28
N ASN A 131 -12.95 -5.01 1.26
CA ASN A 131 -14.39 -4.73 1.42
C ASN A 131 -15.25 -6.01 1.42
N GLY A 132 -14.69 -7.15 0.98
CA GLY A 132 -15.42 -8.41 0.86
C GLY A 132 -16.64 -8.31 -0.05
N SER A 133 -17.51 -9.32 0.06
CA SER A 133 -18.84 -9.33 -0.58
C SER A 133 -19.90 -8.61 0.27
N GLY A 134 -19.52 -7.90 1.32
CA GLY A 134 -20.40 -7.25 2.28
C GLY A 134 -21.09 -6.00 1.77
N ASP A 135 -21.98 -5.46 2.59
CA ASP A 135 -22.78 -4.28 2.29
C ASP A 135 -21.87 -3.07 1.98
N LYS A 136 -22.01 -2.52 0.79
CA LYS A 136 -21.16 -1.45 0.23
C LYS A 136 -21.35 -0.07 0.88
N GLN A 137 -22.04 0.02 2.00
CA GLN A 137 -22.30 1.32 2.65
C GLN A 137 -21.09 1.92 3.37
N THR A 138 -20.12 1.10 3.79
CA THR A 138 -18.88 1.58 4.41
C THR A 138 -17.69 0.87 3.79
N SER A 139 -16.90 1.59 3.00
CA SER A 139 -15.63 1.06 2.48
C SER A 139 -14.58 1.08 3.59
N ASP A 140 -14.01 -0.08 3.89
CA ASP A 140 -12.85 -0.19 4.77
C ASP A 140 -11.54 0.06 4.00
N PHE A 141 -11.58 0.13 2.68
CA PHE A 141 -10.46 0.47 1.81
C PHE A 141 -10.54 1.93 1.37
N ILE A 142 -9.50 2.70 1.67
CA ILE A 142 -9.39 4.13 1.39
C ILE A 142 -8.16 4.34 0.53
N GLU A 143 -8.35 4.59 -0.76
CA GLU A 143 -7.27 4.89 -1.70
C GLU A 143 -6.83 6.34 -1.55
N VAL A 144 -5.55 6.53 -1.25
CA VAL A 144 -4.92 7.84 -1.10
C VAL A 144 -3.92 8.03 -2.22
N PHE A 145 -4.23 8.89 -3.16
CA PHE A 145 -3.32 9.23 -4.24
C PHE A 145 -2.42 10.39 -3.82
N VAL A 146 -1.13 10.11 -3.65
CA VAL A 146 -0.10 11.13 -3.42
C VAL A 146 0.41 11.58 -4.78
N ASP A 147 -0.26 12.61 -5.33
CA ASP A 147 0.00 13.17 -6.65
C ASP A 147 1.15 14.18 -6.57
N THR A 148 2.30 13.77 -7.06
CA THR A 148 3.50 14.60 -7.11
C THR A 148 4.02 14.58 -8.53
N PRO A 149 4.24 15.75 -9.16
CA PRO A 149 4.85 15.83 -10.48
C PRO A 149 6.14 15.03 -10.54
N ILE A 150 6.36 14.36 -11.69
CA ILE A 150 7.52 13.47 -11.86
C ILE A 150 8.84 14.23 -11.73
N GLU A 151 8.87 15.49 -12.13
CA GLU A 151 10.04 16.37 -12.02
C GLU A 151 10.44 16.56 -10.57
N ILE A 152 9.47 16.75 -9.67
CA ILE A 152 9.70 16.86 -8.22
C ILE A 152 10.14 15.50 -7.64
N CYS A 153 9.55 14.39 -8.12
CA CYS A 153 9.97 13.06 -7.71
C CYS A 153 11.42 12.76 -8.11
N GLU A 154 11.83 13.17 -9.33
CA GLU A 154 13.20 13.05 -9.84
C GLU A 154 14.19 13.94 -9.08
N GLU A 155 13.79 15.18 -8.75
CA GLU A 155 14.61 16.07 -7.92
C GLU A 155 14.85 15.52 -6.54
N ARG A 156 13.82 14.96 -5.92
CA ARG A 156 13.95 14.34 -4.59
C ARG A 156 14.82 13.10 -4.61
N ASP A 157 14.64 12.22 -5.55
CA ASP A 157 15.30 10.91 -5.80
C ASP A 157 16.13 10.36 -4.62
N PRO A 158 15.52 10.11 -3.44
CA PRO A 158 16.26 9.83 -2.20
C PRO A 158 17.11 8.55 -2.27
N LYS A 159 16.83 7.68 -3.25
CA LYS A 159 17.54 6.40 -3.45
C LYS A 159 18.39 6.37 -4.72
N GLY A 160 18.44 7.46 -5.49
CA GLY A 160 19.14 7.54 -6.76
C GLY A 160 18.56 6.63 -7.86
N LEU A 161 17.29 6.20 -7.72
CA LEU A 161 16.67 5.27 -8.66
C LEU A 161 16.30 5.92 -9.96
N TYR A 162 15.83 7.18 -9.96
CA TYR A 162 15.56 7.94 -11.18
C TYR A 162 16.83 8.17 -11.97
N LYS A 163 17.92 8.57 -11.31
CA LYS A 163 19.22 8.73 -11.96
C LYS A 163 19.67 7.44 -12.65
N LYS A 164 19.54 6.29 -12.00
CA LYS A 164 19.88 4.98 -12.58
C LYS A 164 18.95 4.60 -13.73
N ALA A 165 17.65 4.87 -13.61
CA ALA A 165 16.68 4.58 -14.67
C ALA A 165 16.93 5.45 -15.91
N ARG A 166 17.22 6.73 -15.73
CA ARG A 166 17.58 7.65 -16.84
C ARG A 166 18.90 7.26 -17.51
N ALA A 167 19.86 6.70 -16.75
CA ALA A 167 21.11 6.16 -17.29
C ALA A 167 20.92 4.79 -18.00
N GLY A 168 19.72 4.19 -17.95
CA GLY A 168 19.43 2.87 -18.53
C GLY A 168 19.96 1.69 -17.71
N GLU A 169 20.43 1.93 -16.48
CA GLU A 169 20.92 0.90 -15.55
C GLU A 169 19.76 0.11 -14.94
N ILE A 170 18.59 0.74 -14.77
CA ILE A 170 17.35 0.10 -14.32
C ILE A 170 16.34 0.19 -15.46
N LYS A 171 15.78 -0.99 -15.82
CA LYS A 171 14.70 -1.10 -16.81
C LYS A 171 13.36 -1.37 -16.12
N GLY A 172 12.28 -0.99 -16.78
CA GLY A 172 10.93 -1.18 -16.24
C GLY A 172 10.65 -0.29 -15.03
N PHE A 173 11.26 0.88 -14.94
CA PHE A 173 11.05 1.78 -13.81
C PHE A 173 9.76 2.59 -13.99
N THR A 174 8.86 2.47 -13.01
CA THR A 174 7.54 3.14 -13.04
C THR A 174 7.68 4.65 -13.15
N GLY A 175 7.05 5.24 -14.16
CA GLY A 175 7.10 6.67 -14.46
C GLY A 175 8.17 7.05 -15.47
N ILE A 176 9.10 6.16 -15.83
CA ILE A 176 10.12 6.38 -16.85
C ILE A 176 9.86 5.52 -18.09
N ASP A 177 10.02 4.21 -17.98
CA ASP A 177 9.84 3.24 -19.07
C ASP A 177 8.78 2.17 -18.75
N ALA A 178 8.15 2.24 -17.56
CA ALA A 178 6.97 1.48 -17.20
C ALA A 178 5.84 2.42 -16.76
N PRO A 179 4.57 2.08 -17.04
CA PRO A 179 3.44 2.96 -16.75
C PRO A 179 3.14 3.03 -15.24
N TYR A 180 2.61 4.17 -14.83
CA TYR A 180 1.84 4.34 -13.61
C TYR A 180 0.40 4.72 -13.98
N GLU A 181 -0.53 3.90 -13.56
CA GLU A 181 -1.97 4.12 -13.80
C GLU A 181 -2.55 4.88 -12.60
N ALA A 182 -2.63 6.21 -12.69
CA ALA A 182 -3.21 7.03 -11.63
C ALA A 182 -4.64 6.58 -11.28
N PRO A 183 -5.02 6.63 -9.99
CA PRO A 183 -6.40 6.37 -9.58
C PRO A 183 -7.39 7.27 -10.33
N GLN A 184 -8.56 6.72 -10.68
CA GLN A 184 -9.61 7.52 -11.33
C GLN A 184 -10.47 8.25 -10.30
N ASN A 185 -10.77 7.60 -9.19
CA ASN A 185 -11.64 8.12 -8.14
C ASN A 185 -11.09 7.70 -6.76
N PRO A 186 -9.91 8.21 -6.36
CA PRO A 186 -9.38 7.93 -5.03
C PRO A 186 -10.27 8.61 -3.98
N GLU A 187 -10.40 8.02 -2.80
CA GLU A 187 -11.11 8.64 -1.67
C GLU A 187 -10.40 9.91 -1.20
N ILE A 188 -9.07 9.96 -1.34
CA ILE A 188 -8.27 11.12 -0.99
C ILE A 188 -7.26 11.40 -2.11
N HIS A 189 -7.25 12.63 -2.61
CA HIS A 189 -6.26 13.12 -3.57
C HIS A 189 -5.39 14.17 -2.89
N LEU A 190 -4.12 13.86 -2.67
CA LEU A 190 -3.15 14.71 -2.00
C LEU A 190 -2.19 15.33 -3.01
N ASP A 191 -2.03 16.64 -2.93
CA ASP A 191 -0.95 17.36 -3.62
C ASP A 191 0.38 17.11 -2.90
N GLY A 192 1.20 16.20 -3.44
CA GLY A 192 2.45 15.78 -2.81
C GLY A 192 3.58 16.82 -2.90
N ALA A 193 3.34 18.00 -3.48
CA ALA A 193 4.24 19.15 -3.43
C ALA A 193 4.04 19.98 -2.14
N LYS A 194 2.92 19.82 -1.45
CA LYS A 194 2.60 20.53 -0.21
C LYS A 194 3.36 20.00 1.01
N PRO A 195 3.38 20.77 2.12
CA PRO A 195 3.96 20.34 3.38
C PRO A 195 3.32 19.04 3.88
N VAL A 196 4.16 18.12 4.38
CA VAL A 196 3.72 16.78 4.81
C VAL A 196 2.66 16.84 5.91
N GLU A 197 2.77 17.77 6.85
CA GLU A 197 1.84 17.96 7.96
C GLU A 197 0.44 18.34 7.45
N GLU A 198 0.36 19.19 6.40
CA GLU A 198 -0.91 19.61 5.80
C GLU A 198 -1.62 18.42 5.15
N ILE A 199 -0.91 17.66 4.31
CA ILE A 199 -1.50 16.54 3.58
C ILE A 199 -1.78 15.33 4.50
N ALA A 200 -0.99 15.13 5.55
CA ALA A 200 -1.28 14.15 6.58
C ALA A 200 -2.55 14.54 7.37
N GLN A 201 -2.74 15.83 7.68
CA GLN A 201 -3.94 16.29 8.36
C GLN A 201 -5.20 16.08 7.52
N GLN A 202 -5.15 16.28 6.20
CA GLN A 202 -6.26 15.96 5.30
C GLN A 202 -6.68 14.49 5.40
N THR A 203 -5.71 13.57 5.53
CA THR A 203 -5.99 12.14 5.72
C THR A 203 -6.67 11.88 7.06
N ILE A 204 -6.20 12.49 8.14
CA ILE A 204 -6.82 12.37 9.48
C ILE A 204 -8.26 12.92 9.47
N ASP A 205 -8.48 14.09 8.86
CA ASP A 205 -9.81 14.71 8.81
C ASP A 205 -10.80 13.85 8.00
N PHE A 206 -10.34 13.23 6.92
CA PHE A 206 -11.14 12.28 6.16
C PHE A 206 -11.51 11.05 7.01
N LEU A 207 -10.55 10.44 7.71
CA LEU A 207 -10.80 9.28 8.58
C LEU A 207 -11.82 9.59 9.68
N LYS A 208 -11.78 10.81 10.25
CA LYS A 208 -12.79 11.29 11.19
C LYS A 208 -14.16 11.43 10.52
N SER A 209 -14.21 12.01 9.34
CA SER A 209 -15.47 12.28 8.62
C SER A 209 -16.25 11.00 8.28
N ILE A 210 -15.56 9.88 8.11
CA ILE A 210 -16.16 8.57 7.83
C ILE A 210 -16.32 7.69 9.09
N GLY A 211 -16.04 8.22 10.28
CA GLY A 211 -16.20 7.51 11.55
C GLY A 211 -15.17 6.42 11.83
N LYS A 212 -13.99 6.46 11.20
CA LYS A 212 -12.88 5.53 11.47
C LYS A 212 -12.00 6.00 12.63
N LEU A 213 -12.19 7.24 13.04
CA LEU A 213 -11.58 7.84 14.23
C LEU A 213 -12.68 8.46 15.07
N GLY A 214 -12.63 8.22 16.38
CA GLY A 214 -13.53 8.82 17.38
C GLY A 214 -13.08 10.23 17.79
#